data_19eeb419f0205e0d7bdf6d1f1c31c77f
#
_entry.id   19eeb419f0205e0d7bdf6d1f1c31c77f
#
_cell.length_a   1.000
_cell.length_b   1.000
_cell.length_c   1.000
_cell.angle_alpha   90.00
_cell.angle_beta   90.00
_cell.angle_gamma   90.00
#
_symmetry.space_group_name_H-M   'P 1'
#
loop_
_entity.id
_entity.type
_entity.pdbx_description
1 polymer ?
#
loop_
_entity_poly.entity_id
_entity_poly.type
_entity_poly.pdbx_seq_one_letter_code
_entity_poly.pdbx_strand_id
1 'polypeptide(L)'
;MLQGRSIQLRPVREADLDALYAAHVDIANRGAFFPLGVMSEPDFRREFAESGFWQREEGMLLIETPEGELAGHIEFFMPVRYWDAYELSYQLYGERFAGRGYTTEAVQLVVDYLFAAKKRHRIHLVIVPENAASRRIAEKCGFVLEGTARGAFFNDGRNQDVLLYSLLRTDPRPWAGAGS
;
A
#
# COMPACT_ATOMS: atom_id res chain seq x y z
N MET A 1 -2.50 -9.97 13.03
CA MET A 1 -1.74 -8.70 13.09
C MET A 1 -0.30 -8.98 12.72
N LEU A 2 0.31 -8.11 11.93
CA LEU A 2 1.74 -8.17 11.65
C LEU A 2 2.42 -7.14 12.56
N GLN A 3 3.35 -7.60 13.37
CA GLN A 3 4.04 -6.76 14.34
C GLN A 3 5.38 -6.31 13.77
N GLY A 4 5.57 -5.01 13.66
CA GLY A 4 6.83 -4.36 13.32
C GLY A 4 7.56 -3.81 14.55
N ARG A 5 8.60 -3.02 14.31
CA ARG A 5 9.38 -2.35 15.34
C ARG A 5 8.73 -1.03 15.80
N SER A 6 8.22 -0.28 14.82
CA SER A 6 7.64 1.06 15.03
C SER A 6 6.17 1.17 14.61
N ILE A 7 5.59 0.10 14.08
CA ILE A 7 4.19 0.00 13.70
C ILE A 7 3.64 -1.39 13.93
N GLN A 8 2.32 -1.49 13.95
CA GLN A 8 1.63 -2.75 13.72
C GLN A 8 0.70 -2.62 12.51
N LEU A 9 0.51 -3.72 11.78
CA LEU A 9 -0.49 -3.82 10.73
C LEU A 9 -1.63 -4.70 11.19
N ARG A 10 -2.85 -4.21 11.05
CA ARG A 10 -4.06 -4.93 11.42
C ARG A 10 -5.18 -4.77 10.39
N PRO A 11 -6.09 -5.74 10.28
CA PRO A 11 -7.30 -5.58 9.48
C PRO A 11 -8.15 -4.41 9.96
N VAL A 12 -8.97 -3.89 9.05
CA VAL A 12 -9.97 -2.86 9.35
C VAL A 12 -11.04 -3.44 10.27
N ARG A 13 -11.56 -2.63 11.19
CA ARG A 13 -12.67 -2.93 12.07
C ARG A 13 -13.80 -1.94 11.83
N GLU A 14 -15.00 -2.29 12.23
CA GLU A 14 -16.17 -1.40 12.11
C GLU A 14 -15.93 -0.03 12.78
N ALA A 15 -15.26 -0.02 13.92
CA ALA A 15 -14.93 1.21 14.64
C ALA A 15 -13.96 2.14 13.89
N ASP A 16 -13.27 1.66 12.86
CA ASP A 16 -12.33 2.45 12.05
C ASP A 16 -13.03 3.18 10.90
N LEU A 17 -14.26 2.78 10.53
CA LEU A 17 -14.90 3.20 9.29
C LEU A 17 -15.10 4.70 9.18
N ASP A 18 -15.46 5.39 10.25
CA ASP A 18 -15.66 6.83 10.22
C ASP A 18 -14.37 7.58 9.93
N ALA A 19 -13.27 7.19 10.60
CA ALA A 19 -11.97 7.79 10.41
C ALA A 19 -11.39 7.47 9.01
N LEU A 20 -11.59 6.23 8.54
CA LEU A 20 -11.17 5.81 7.21
C LEU A 20 -11.95 6.54 6.12
N TYR A 21 -13.27 6.64 6.26
CA TYR A 21 -14.08 7.36 5.28
C TYR A 21 -13.72 8.84 5.24
N ALA A 22 -13.52 9.47 6.39
CA ALA A 22 -13.05 10.86 6.46
C ALA A 22 -11.71 11.04 5.72
N ALA A 23 -10.74 10.14 5.91
CA ALA A 23 -9.48 10.16 5.18
C ALA A 23 -9.65 9.88 3.68
N HIS A 24 -10.61 9.01 3.32
CA HIS A 24 -10.92 8.68 1.93
C HIS A 24 -11.49 9.85 1.14
N VAL A 25 -12.32 10.69 1.72
CA VAL A 25 -12.94 11.84 1.04
C VAL A 25 -12.13 13.13 1.15
N ASP A 26 -11.12 13.17 1.98
CA ASP A 26 -10.24 14.33 2.15
C ASP A 26 -9.20 14.42 1.02
N ILE A 27 -9.66 14.85 -0.16
CA ILE A 27 -8.83 14.96 -1.37
C ILE A 27 -7.63 15.87 -1.14
N ALA A 28 -7.76 16.93 -0.35
CA ALA A 28 -6.69 17.88 -0.10
C ALA A 28 -5.49 17.26 0.63
N ASN A 29 -5.74 16.26 1.48
CA ASN A 29 -4.71 15.58 2.29
C ASN A 29 -4.32 14.20 1.77
N ARG A 30 -4.85 13.75 0.62
CA ARG A 30 -4.49 12.46 0.00
C ARG A 30 -3.06 12.42 -0.52
N GLY A 31 -2.44 13.58 -0.72
CA GLY A 31 -1.15 13.69 -1.38
C GLY A 31 -1.27 13.75 -2.92
N ALA A 32 -0.30 14.40 -3.55
CA ALA A 32 -0.32 14.74 -4.97
C ALA A 32 -0.34 13.53 -5.94
N PHE A 33 -0.02 12.35 -5.45
CA PHE A 33 0.16 11.14 -6.27
C PHE A 33 -0.88 10.05 -6.02
N PHE A 34 -1.83 10.28 -5.12
CA PHE A 34 -2.89 9.32 -4.85
C PHE A 34 -4.09 9.59 -5.78
N PRO A 35 -4.81 8.55 -6.27
CA PRO A 35 -5.98 8.73 -7.12
C PRO A 35 -7.04 9.64 -6.49
N LEU A 36 -7.64 10.53 -7.29
CA LEU A 36 -8.64 11.50 -6.81
C LEU A 36 -10.07 10.92 -6.72
N GLY A 37 -10.28 9.69 -7.15
CA GLY A 37 -11.58 9.03 -7.07
C GLY A 37 -12.09 8.95 -5.62
N VAL A 38 -13.37 9.26 -5.43
CA VAL A 38 -14.05 9.09 -4.13
C VAL A 38 -15.22 8.13 -4.30
N MET A 39 -15.49 7.39 -3.25
CA MET A 39 -16.63 6.49 -3.14
C MET A 39 -17.70 7.14 -2.23
N SER A 40 -18.98 6.87 -2.48
CA SER A 40 -20.03 7.31 -1.57
C SER A 40 -19.92 6.56 -0.23
N GLU A 41 -20.34 7.21 0.87
CA GLU A 41 -20.30 6.55 2.18
C GLU A 41 -21.14 5.25 2.24
N PRO A 42 -22.35 5.18 1.66
CA PRO A 42 -23.10 3.93 1.61
C PRO A 42 -22.37 2.80 0.87
N ASP A 43 -21.68 3.12 -0.23
CA ASP A 43 -20.92 2.12 -0.99
C ASP A 43 -19.68 1.66 -0.21
N PHE A 44 -18.97 2.58 0.43
CA PHE A 44 -17.82 2.29 1.28
C PHE A 44 -18.20 1.36 2.46
N ARG A 45 -19.30 1.66 3.16
CA ARG A 45 -19.77 0.82 4.26
C ARG A 45 -20.31 -0.53 3.79
N ARG A 46 -20.93 -0.57 2.60
CA ARG A 46 -21.38 -1.83 2.00
C ARG A 46 -20.20 -2.72 1.64
N GLU A 47 -19.17 -2.21 1.02
CA GLU A 47 -17.95 -2.97 0.68
C GLU A 47 -17.32 -3.56 1.95
N PHE A 48 -17.24 -2.78 3.03
CA PHE A 48 -16.78 -3.30 4.31
C PHE A 48 -17.70 -4.40 4.85
N ALA A 49 -19.02 -4.20 4.83
CA ALA A 49 -19.97 -5.19 5.33
C ALA A 49 -19.91 -6.52 4.56
N GLU A 50 -19.61 -6.48 3.26
CA GLU A 50 -19.50 -7.65 2.40
C GLU A 50 -18.17 -8.40 2.58
N SER A 51 -17.06 -7.70 2.86
CA SER A 51 -15.72 -8.30 2.82
C SER A 51 -14.82 -7.96 4.00
N GLY A 52 -15.14 -6.93 4.79
CA GLY A 52 -14.21 -6.37 5.78
C GLY A 52 -12.96 -5.75 5.13
N PHE A 53 -13.03 -5.35 3.84
CA PHE A 53 -11.90 -4.97 3.00
C PHE A 53 -10.81 -6.06 2.95
N TRP A 54 -11.24 -7.35 3.03
CA TRP A 54 -10.33 -8.48 2.99
C TRP A 54 -10.95 -9.65 2.23
N GLN A 55 -10.35 -10.00 1.12
CA GLN A 55 -10.76 -11.13 0.26
C GLN A 55 -9.57 -12.07 0.01
N ARG A 56 -9.81 -13.10 -0.80
CA ARG A 56 -8.80 -14.11 -1.08
C ARG A 56 -7.53 -13.54 -1.72
N GLU A 57 -7.70 -12.60 -2.67
CA GLU A 57 -6.61 -12.10 -3.51
C GLU A 57 -6.39 -10.57 -3.36
N GLU A 58 -7.05 -9.96 -2.40
CA GLU A 58 -6.92 -8.55 -2.08
C GLU A 58 -7.17 -8.30 -0.58
N GLY A 59 -6.62 -7.24 -0.06
CA GLY A 59 -6.86 -6.88 1.34
C GLY A 59 -6.22 -5.56 1.71
N MET A 60 -6.82 -4.93 2.72
CA MET A 60 -6.36 -3.70 3.34
C MET A 60 -5.92 -3.94 4.77
N LEU A 61 -4.75 -3.40 5.13
CA LEU A 61 -4.26 -3.36 6.50
C LEU A 61 -4.05 -1.91 6.92
N LEU A 62 -4.49 -1.59 8.12
CA LEU A 62 -4.21 -0.30 8.75
C LEU A 62 -2.82 -0.27 9.34
N ILE A 63 -2.14 0.85 9.17
CA ILE A 63 -0.84 1.14 9.77
C ILE A 63 -1.14 1.87 11.08
N GLU A 64 -0.87 1.22 12.20
CA GLU A 64 -1.11 1.76 13.54
C GLU A 64 0.21 1.98 14.26
N THR A 65 0.38 3.14 14.87
CA THR A 65 1.56 3.46 15.67
C THR A 65 1.52 2.76 17.05
N PRO A 66 2.64 2.69 17.79
CA PRO A 66 2.63 2.13 19.15
C PRO A 66 1.67 2.84 20.12
N GLU A 67 1.38 4.11 19.86
CA GLU A 67 0.44 4.91 20.65
C GLU A 67 -1.03 4.66 20.27
N GLY A 68 -1.29 3.80 19.25
CA GLY A 68 -2.62 3.48 18.76
C GLY A 68 -3.18 4.50 17.77
N GLU A 69 -2.34 5.40 17.23
CA GLU A 69 -2.77 6.33 16.18
C GLU A 69 -2.83 5.63 14.82
N LEU A 70 -3.90 5.91 14.07
CA LEU A 70 -4.03 5.47 12.69
C LEU A 70 -3.16 6.33 11.78
N ALA A 71 -2.02 5.79 11.35
CA ALA A 71 -1.04 6.50 10.53
C ALA A 71 -1.30 6.40 9.02
N GLY A 72 -2.04 5.37 8.57
CA GLY A 72 -2.31 5.15 7.16
C GLY A 72 -2.84 3.76 6.90
N HIS A 73 -2.78 3.33 5.64
CA HIS A 73 -3.10 1.97 5.23
C HIS A 73 -2.12 1.46 4.18
N ILE A 74 -2.11 0.15 4.00
CA ILE A 74 -1.46 -0.56 2.91
C ILE A 74 -2.42 -1.62 2.38
N GLU A 75 -2.51 -1.72 1.05
CA GLU A 75 -3.36 -2.65 0.34
C GLU A 75 -2.52 -3.58 -0.54
N PHE A 76 -3.04 -4.77 -0.78
CA PHE A 76 -2.56 -5.66 -1.83
C PHE A 76 -3.74 -6.14 -2.67
N PHE A 77 -3.54 -6.25 -3.97
CA PHE A 77 -4.57 -6.71 -4.92
C PHE A 77 -3.92 -7.27 -6.19
N MET A 78 -4.71 -7.96 -7.00
CA MET A 78 -4.29 -8.45 -8.31
C MET A 78 -4.64 -7.44 -9.40
N PRO A 79 -3.68 -6.71 -9.97
CA PRO A 79 -3.97 -5.70 -10.99
C PRO A 79 -4.32 -6.34 -12.35
N VAL A 80 -3.77 -7.52 -12.63
CA VAL A 80 -3.96 -8.23 -13.90
C VAL A 80 -4.21 -9.71 -13.63
N ARG A 81 -5.38 -10.22 -14.02
CA ARG A 81 -5.87 -11.57 -13.66
C ARG A 81 -4.94 -12.73 -14.06
N TYR A 82 -4.16 -12.58 -15.12
CA TYR A 82 -3.25 -13.61 -15.62
C TYR A 82 -1.79 -13.40 -15.20
N TRP A 83 -1.49 -12.37 -14.43
CA TRP A 83 -0.18 -12.21 -13.83
C TRP A 83 -0.09 -12.97 -12.51
N ASP A 84 1.03 -13.61 -12.28
CA ASP A 84 1.33 -14.24 -11.00
C ASP A 84 1.90 -13.22 -10.00
N ALA A 85 1.15 -12.15 -9.78
CA ALA A 85 1.61 -10.96 -9.07
C ALA A 85 0.54 -10.35 -8.18
N TYR A 86 1.01 -9.71 -7.10
CA TYR A 86 0.26 -8.69 -6.37
C TYR A 86 0.83 -7.30 -6.66
N GLU A 87 -0.02 -6.29 -6.62
CA GLU A 87 0.36 -4.89 -6.51
C GLU A 87 0.15 -4.43 -5.07
N LEU A 88 1.06 -3.59 -4.55
CA LEU A 88 0.85 -2.89 -3.29
C LEU A 88 0.54 -1.42 -3.55
N SER A 89 -0.45 -0.92 -2.83
CA SER A 89 -0.79 0.50 -2.71
C SER A 89 -0.72 0.91 -1.24
N TYR A 90 -0.32 2.13 -0.95
CA TYR A 90 -0.23 2.62 0.42
C TYR A 90 -0.39 4.13 0.51
N GLN A 91 -0.95 4.59 1.62
CA GLN A 91 -1.15 5.99 1.93
C GLN A 91 -0.90 6.26 3.41
N LEU A 92 -0.27 7.41 3.72
CA LEU A 92 -0.23 7.96 5.08
C LEU A 92 -1.29 9.05 5.25
N TYR A 93 -1.89 9.14 6.44
CA TYR A 93 -2.92 10.10 6.78
C TYR A 93 -2.33 11.34 7.47
N GLY A 94 -1.66 12.15 6.68
CA GLY A 94 -1.08 13.41 7.08
C GLY A 94 0.45 13.43 7.17
N GLU A 95 0.99 14.62 6.98
CA GLU A 95 2.44 14.86 6.93
C GLU A 95 3.17 14.51 8.23
N ARG A 96 2.46 14.55 9.39
CA ARG A 96 3.04 14.21 10.70
C ARG A 96 3.58 12.77 10.78
N PHE A 97 3.11 11.88 9.92
CA PHE A 97 3.57 10.50 9.83
C PHE A 97 4.67 10.28 8.78
N ALA A 98 4.93 11.29 7.94
CA ALA A 98 5.93 11.21 6.90
C ALA A 98 7.35 11.17 7.47
N GLY A 99 8.27 10.53 6.75
CA GLY A 99 9.69 10.49 7.11
C GLY A 99 10.05 9.59 8.32
N ARG A 100 9.07 8.97 8.97
CA ARG A 100 9.27 8.09 10.14
C ARG A 100 9.59 6.64 9.82
N GLY A 101 9.58 6.27 8.53
CA GLY A 101 9.85 4.89 8.09
C GLY A 101 8.64 3.96 8.12
N TYR A 102 7.48 4.40 8.58
CA TYR A 102 6.27 3.59 8.74
C TYR A 102 5.87 2.85 7.47
N THR A 103 5.83 3.55 6.33
CA THR A 103 5.47 2.91 5.05
C THR A 103 6.51 1.89 4.59
N THR A 104 7.80 2.17 4.80
CA THR A 104 8.87 1.21 4.47
C THR A 104 8.68 -0.07 5.27
N GLU A 105 8.46 0.05 6.58
CA GLU A 105 8.24 -1.09 7.46
C GLU A 105 6.92 -1.83 7.11
N ALA A 106 5.85 -1.10 6.77
CA ALA A 106 4.59 -1.69 6.31
C ALA A 106 4.78 -2.53 5.04
N VAL A 107 5.50 -2.00 4.03
CA VAL A 107 5.82 -2.75 2.81
C VAL A 107 6.61 -4.01 3.13
N GLN A 108 7.63 -3.95 3.98
CA GLN A 108 8.43 -5.11 4.39
C GLN A 108 7.57 -6.19 5.05
N LEU A 109 6.73 -5.81 6.00
CA LEU A 109 5.82 -6.75 6.71
C LEU A 109 4.82 -7.41 5.76
N VAL A 110 4.22 -6.63 4.84
CA VAL A 110 3.25 -7.17 3.87
C VAL A 110 3.93 -8.06 2.84
N VAL A 111 5.11 -7.71 2.35
CA VAL A 111 5.90 -8.56 1.45
C VAL A 111 6.21 -9.91 2.11
N ASP A 112 6.69 -9.91 3.35
CA ASP A 112 6.99 -11.14 4.08
C ASP A 112 5.74 -11.98 4.28
N TYR A 113 4.62 -11.35 4.68
CA TYR A 113 3.33 -12.03 4.82
C TYR A 113 2.86 -12.64 3.51
N LEU A 114 2.86 -11.88 2.41
CA LEU A 114 2.37 -12.37 1.12
C LEU A 114 3.23 -13.52 0.59
N PHE A 115 4.54 -13.43 0.68
CA PHE A 115 5.42 -14.51 0.26
C PHE A 115 5.35 -15.74 1.17
N ALA A 116 4.99 -15.60 2.43
CA ALA A 116 4.77 -16.74 3.32
C ALA A 116 3.38 -17.38 3.12
N ALA A 117 2.32 -16.55 2.99
CA ALA A 117 0.94 -17.00 3.04
C ALA A 117 0.30 -17.27 1.67
N LYS A 118 0.82 -16.66 0.60
CA LYS A 118 0.24 -16.70 -0.75
C LYS A 118 1.23 -17.30 -1.76
N LYS A 119 0.72 -17.88 -2.84
CA LYS A 119 1.58 -18.58 -3.84
C LYS A 119 2.18 -17.66 -4.91
N ARG A 120 1.81 -16.38 -4.96
CA ARG A 120 2.28 -15.48 -6.03
C ARG A 120 3.78 -15.34 -6.02
N HIS A 121 4.36 -15.33 -7.23
CA HIS A 121 5.81 -15.25 -7.41
C HIS A 121 6.35 -13.82 -7.27
N ARG A 122 5.50 -12.83 -7.48
CA ARG A 122 5.90 -11.44 -7.71
C ARG A 122 5.04 -10.45 -6.93
N ILE A 123 5.66 -9.40 -6.45
CA ILE A 123 4.99 -8.21 -5.92
C ILE A 123 5.51 -7.00 -6.69
N HIS A 124 4.64 -6.08 -7.08
CA HIS A 124 5.06 -4.87 -7.76
C HIS A 124 4.46 -3.60 -7.17
N LEU A 125 5.09 -2.48 -7.53
CA LEU A 125 4.66 -1.13 -7.21
C LEU A 125 4.57 -0.35 -8.52
N VAL A 126 3.52 0.46 -8.63
CA VAL A 126 3.32 1.41 -9.72
C VAL A 126 3.49 2.81 -9.15
N ILE A 127 4.50 3.54 -9.61
CA ILE A 127 4.93 4.79 -8.97
C ILE A 127 5.07 5.89 -10.01
N VAL A 128 4.40 7.03 -9.78
CA VAL A 128 4.60 8.24 -10.60
C VAL A 128 6.06 8.71 -10.45
N PRO A 129 6.78 9.04 -11.54
CA PRO A 129 8.22 9.37 -11.50
C PRO A 129 8.58 10.48 -10.50
N GLU A 130 7.70 11.46 -10.31
CA GLU A 130 7.87 12.57 -9.39
C GLU A 130 7.71 12.18 -7.91
N ASN A 131 7.10 11.02 -7.61
CA ASN A 131 6.94 10.53 -6.25
C ASN A 131 8.26 9.97 -5.69
N ALA A 132 9.19 10.87 -5.38
CA ALA A 132 10.50 10.50 -4.85
C ALA A 132 10.41 9.71 -3.52
N ALA A 133 9.39 9.95 -2.72
CA ALA A 133 9.19 9.24 -1.45
C ALA A 133 8.89 7.75 -1.70
N SER A 134 7.94 7.44 -2.59
CA SER A 134 7.59 6.06 -2.97
C SER A 134 8.74 5.34 -3.66
N ARG A 135 9.50 6.03 -4.53
CA ARG A 135 10.68 5.45 -5.17
C ARG A 135 11.74 5.03 -4.14
N ARG A 136 12.02 5.89 -3.15
CA ARG A 136 12.94 5.54 -2.05
C ARG A 136 12.46 4.35 -1.23
N ILE A 137 11.14 4.19 -1.04
CA ILE A 137 10.58 3.02 -0.36
C ILE A 137 10.84 1.78 -1.20
N ALA A 138 10.53 1.81 -2.49
CA ALA A 138 10.79 0.70 -3.41
C ALA A 138 12.27 0.26 -3.37
N GLU A 139 13.18 1.21 -3.52
CA GLU A 139 14.64 0.98 -3.50
C GLU A 139 15.11 0.38 -2.16
N LYS A 140 14.67 0.94 -1.02
CA LYS A 140 14.99 0.42 0.32
C LYS A 140 14.45 -0.99 0.56
N CYS A 141 13.33 -1.31 -0.06
CA CYS A 141 12.71 -2.63 0.02
C CYS A 141 13.21 -3.58 -1.08
N GLY A 142 14.28 -3.25 -1.80
CA GLY A 142 14.92 -4.13 -2.78
C GLY A 142 14.10 -4.36 -4.05
N PHE A 143 13.09 -3.53 -4.32
CA PHE A 143 12.36 -3.59 -5.58
C PHE A 143 13.24 -3.11 -6.73
N VAL A 144 13.21 -3.82 -7.85
CA VAL A 144 13.96 -3.52 -9.06
C VAL A 144 13.08 -2.73 -10.03
N LEU A 145 13.59 -1.61 -10.56
CA LEU A 145 12.94 -0.86 -11.62
C LEU A 145 13.00 -1.65 -12.93
N GLU A 146 11.86 -1.95 -13.53
CA GLU A 146 11.74 -2.70 -14.78
C GLU A 146 11.52 -1.83 -16.01
N GLY A 147 10.91 -0.66 -15.81
CA GLY A 147 10.65 0.25 -16.92
C GLY A 147 9.59 1.28 -16.61
N THR A 148 9.14 1.96 -17.68
CA THR A 148 8.14 3.02 -17.63
C THR A 148 6.95 2.65 -18.51
N ALA A 149 5.74 2.69 -17.94
CA ALA A 149 4.51 2.62 -18.69
C ALA A 149 4.03 4.04 -19.02
N ARG A 150 4.11 4.42 -20.30
CA ARG A 150 3.82 5.79 -20.74
C ARG A 150 2.33 6.08 -20.69
N GLY A 151 1.94 7.23 -20.09
CA GLY A 151 0.57 7.72 -20.04
C GLY A 151 -0.42 6.78 -19.34
N ALA A 152 0.08 5.87 -18.48
CA ALA A 152 -0.73 4.78 -17.93
C ALA A 152 -1.61 5.19 -16.74
N PHE A 153 -1.34 6.32 -16.12
CA PHE A 153 -2.06 6.79 -14.95
C PHE A 153 -2.73 8.14 -15.23
N PHE A 154 -4.07 8.18 -15.17
CA PHE A 154 -4.82 9.43 -15.27
C PHE A 154 -5.07 9.97 -13.87
N ASN A 155 -4.54 11.15 -13.59
CA ASN A 155 -4.76 11.85 -12.33
C ASN A 155 -4.62 13.36 -12.54
N ASP A 156 -5.38 14.17 -11.81
CA ASP A 156 -5.34 15.63 -11.87
C ASP A 156 -5.46 16.17 -13.32
N GLY A 157 -6.44 15.64 -14.06
CA GLY A 157 -6.78 16.09 -15.42
C GLY A 157 -5.80 15.69 -16.51
N ARG A 158 -4.78 14.88 -16.25
CA ARG A 158 -3.75 14.48 -17.22
C ARG A 158 -3.35 13.02 -17.12
N ASN A 159 -2.90 12.47 -18.24
CA ASN A 159 -2.21 11.19 -18.26
C ASN A 159 -0.74 11.39 -17.85
N GLN A 160 -0.27 10.53 -16.97
CA GLN A 160 1.08 10.53 -16.44
C GLN A 160 1.75 9.19 -16.70
N ASP A 161 3.06 9.22 -16.87
CA ASP A 161 3.86 8.00 -16.90
C ASP A 161 3.93 7.39 -15.51
N VAL A 162 4.13 6.08 -15.45
CA VAL A 162 4.43 5.39 -14.19
C VAL A 162 5.64 4.48 -14.34
N LEU A 163 6.41 4.41 -13.28
CA LEU A 163 7.52 3.48 -13.12
C LEU A 163 7.00 2.16 -12.58
N LEU A 164 7.42 1.06 -13.18
CA LEU A 164 7.10 -0.29 -12.73
C LEU A 164 8.29 -0.84 -11.93
N TYR A 165 8.06 -1.10 -10.66
CA TYR A 165 9.02 -1.75 -9.78
C TYR A 165 8.53 -3.14 -9.41
N SER A 166 9.42 -4.09 -9.24
CA SER A 166 9.07 -5.44 -8.81
C SER A 166 10.05 -6.04 -7.80
N LEU A 167 9.53 -6.94 -7.00
CA LEU A 167 10.28 -7.83 -6.13
C LEU A 167 9.78 -9.26 -6.36
N LEU A 168 10.69 -10.17 -6.71
CA LEU A 168 10.36 -11.57 -6.90
C LEU A 168 10.51 -12.34 -5.59
N ARG A 169 9.81 -13.45 -5.47
CA ARG A 169 9.95 -14.37 -4.31
C ARG A 169 11.38 -14.84 -4.09
N THR A 170 12.16 -14.93 -5.17
CA THR A 170 13.55 -15.39 -5.17
C THR A 170 14.57 -14.27 -4.91
N ASP A 171 14.14 -13.02 -4.96
CA ASP A 171 15.04 -11.89 -4.75
C ASP A 171 15.43 -11.77 -3.26
N PRO A 172 16.63 -11.27 -2.98
CA PRO A 172 17.04 -11.00 -1.61
C PRO A 172 16.18 -9.88 -1.01
N ARG A 173 15.78 -10.07 0.23
CA ARG A 173 15.07 -9.05 1.02
C ARG A 173 16.05 -8.38 1.98
N PRO A 174 16.41 -7.10 1.77
CA PRO A 174 17.47 -6.45 2.54
C PRO A 174 17.25 -6.42 4.07
N TRP A 175 15.98 -6.58 4.50
CA TRP A 175 15.59 -6.61 5.92
C TRP A 175 15.55 -8.03 6.53
N ALA A 176 15.52 -9.09 5.71
CA ALA A 176 15.46 -10.47 6.17
C ALA A 176 16.84 -10.90 6.70
N GLY A 177 17.13 -10.69 7.93
CA GLY A 177 18.40 -10.98 8.58
C GLY A 177 18.85 -9.93 9.59
N ALA A 178 18.13 -8.83 9.67
CA ALA A 178 18.42 -7.75 10.64
C ALA A 178 17.78 -7.98 12.02
N GLY A 179 17.24 -9.18 12.30
CA GLY A 179 16.48 -9.47 13.52
C GLY A 179 16.50 -10.94 13.90
N SER A 180 17.68 -11.55 14.00
CA SER A 180 17.88 -12.81 14.74
C SER A 180 18.83 -12.60 15.90
#